data_f76c1d8c1b11d945ae5f319c93c8c8b4
#
_entry.id   f76c1d8c1b11d945ae5f319c93c8c8b4
#
_cell.length_a   1.000
_cell.length_b   1.000
_cell.length_c   1.000
_cell.angle_alpha   90.00
_cell.angle_beta   90.00
_cell.angle_gamma   90.00
#
_symmetry.space_group_name_H-M   'P 1'
#
loop_
_entity.id
_entity.type
_entity.pdbx_description
1 polymer ?
#
loop_
_entity_poly.entity_id
_entity_poly.type
_entity_poly.pdbx_seq_one_letter_code
_entity_poly.pdbx_strand_id
1 'polypeptide(L)'
;MKKRLCLLLAALLVLLAGCGEKISLDIQDTAAIELRSGDTGDSVTITDPEIIAQITDNVTSLRYRDIGTRDASGWSYCVRWLDADGNTLGELFPFGWHVEWNGRYYEVSGGTIDTDLFDELLGED
;
A
#
# COMPACT_ATOMS: atom_id res chain seq x y z
N MET A 1 42.96 -7.32 -11.22
CA MET A 1 42.34 -8.04 -10.07
C MET A 1 41.51 -7.15 -9.16
N LYS A 2 41.93 -5.92 -8.85
CA LYS A 2 41.19 -5.00 -7.99
C LYS A 2 39.82 -4.59 -8.57
N LYS A 3 39.69 -4.46 -9.91
CA LYS A 3 38.42 -4.08 -10.57
C LYS A 3 37.35 -5.19 -10.50
N ARG A 4 37.76 -6.45 -10.53
CA ARG A 4 36.83 -7.59 -10.43
C ARG A 4 36.32 -7.78 -9.01
N LEU A 5 37.13 -7.48 -8.01
CA LEU A 5 36.73 -7.54 -6.59
C LEU A 5 35.72 -6.44 -6.26
N CYS A 6 35.91 -5.22 -6.80
CA CYS A 6 34.94 -4.13 -6.62
C CYS A 6 33.58 -4.42 -7.28
N LEU A 7 33.60 -5.07 -8.45
CA LEU A 7 32.37 -5.49 -9.14
C LEU A 7 31.62 -6.57 -8.36
N LEU A 8 32.31 -7.52 -7.75
CA LEU A 8 31.71 -8.55 -6.91
C LEU A 8 31.13 -7.97 -5.61
N LEU A 9 31.82 -7.01 -5.00
CA LEU A 9 31.32 -6.31 -3.80
C LEU A 9 30.09 -5.47 -4.12
N ALA A 10 30.08 -4.77 -5.26
CA ALA A 10 28.95 -3.98 -5.71
C ALA A 10 27.72 -4.87 -6.00
N ALA A 11 27.93 -6.04 -6.63
CA ALA A 11 26.86 -7.01 -6.87
C ALA A 11 26.31 -7.58 -5.55
N LEU A 12 27.16 -7.82 -4.56
CA LEU A 12 26.73 -8.29 -3.23
C LEU A 12 25.92 -7.23 -2.49
N LEU A 13 26.29 -5.95 -2.59
CA LEU A 13 25.57 -4.83 -1.99
C LEU A 13 24.20 -4.64 -2.63
N VAL A 14 24.07 -4.85 -3.94
CA VAL A 14 22.78 -4.79 -4.65
C VAL A 14 21.85 -5.93 -4.20
N LEU A 15 22.40 -7.12 -3.94
CA LEU A 15 21.62 -8.25 -3.43
C LEU A 15 21.13 -8.01 -1.99
N LEU A 16 21.92 -7.32 -1.15
CA LEU A 16 21.55 -6.97 0.21
C LEU A 16 20.51 -5.82 0.26
N ALA A 17 20.54 -4.92 -0.70
CA ALA A 17 19.58 -3.83 -0.82
C ALA A 17 18.21 -4.30 -1.37
N GLY A 18 18.13 -5.53 -1.90
CA GLY A 18 16.92 -6.11 -2.43
C GLY A 18 15.97 -6.71 -1.38
N CYS A 19 16.26 -6.58 -0.09
CA CYS A 19 15.38 -7.03 0.98
C CYS A 19 14.27 -5.99 1.22
N GLY A 20 13.10 -6.20 0.61
CA GLY A 20 11.92 -5.34 0.72
C GLY A 20 11.65 -4.59 -0.57
N GLU A 21 10.88 -5.20 -1.44
CA GLU A 21 10.41 -4.56 -2.66
C GLU A 21 9.34 -3.53 -2.31
N LYS A 22 9.45 -2.33 -2.87
CA LYS A 22 8.37 -1.37 -2.84
C LYS A 22 7.30 -1.83 -3.82
N ILE A 23 6.05 -1.90 -3.34
CA ILE A 23 4.92 -2.08 -4.25
C ILE A 23 4.93 -0.89 -5.22
N SER A 24 5.04 -1.20 -6.51
CA SER A 24 4.83 -0.19 -7.54
C SER A 24 3.32 -0.03 -7.71
N LEU A 25 2.78 1.03 -7.11
CA LEU A 25 1.38 1.39 -7.28
C LEU A 25 1.27 2.24 -8.54
N ASP A 26 0.70 1.68 -9.59
CA ASP A 26 0.37 2.44 -10.79
C ASP A 26 -0.95 3.19 -10.56
N ILE A 27 -0.87 4.25 -9.77
CA ILE A 27 -2.02 5.05 -9.34
C ILE A 27 -1.90 6.51 -9.78
N GLN A 28 -1.08 6.77 -10.81
CA GLN A 28 -0.82 8.13 -11.29
C GLN A 28 -2.07 8.84 -11.82
N ASP A 29 -3.02 8.10 -12.34
CA ASP A 29 -4.26 8.63 -12.92
C ASP A 29 -5.43 8.54 -11.94
N THR A 30 -5.16 8.54 -10.63
CA THR A 30 -6.20 8.46 -9.62
C THR A 30 -7.05 9.73 -9.60
N ALA A 31 -8.35 9.57 -9.83
CA ALA A 31 -9.33 10.63 -9.74
C ALA A 31 -10.08 10.61 -8.41
N ALA A 32 -10.19 9.45 -7.77
CA ALA A 32 -10.89 9.29 -6.49
C ALA A 32 -10.34 8.09 -5.72
N ILE A 33 -10.53 8.13 -4.39
CA ILE A 33 -10.31 6.98 -3.51
C ILE A 33 -11.64 6.64 -2.85
N GLU A 34 -12.05 5.38 -2.95
CA GLU A 34 -13.17 4.85 -2.17
C GLU A 34 -12.62 4.18 -0.92
N LEU A 35 -13.04 4.67 0.24
CA LEU A 35 -12.65 4.15 1.54
C LEU A 35 -13.87 3.55 2.22
N ARG A 36 -13.77 2.30 2.66
CA ARG A 36 -14.87 1.58 3.32
C ARG A 36 -14.41 0.97 4.63
N SER A 37 -15.30 1.04 5.63
CA SER A 37 -15.11 0.35 6.90
C SER A 37 -15.74 -1.05 6.83
N GLY A 38 -14.97 -2.08 7.21
CA GLY A 38 -15.48 -3.43 7.35
C GLY A 38 -16.30 -3.63 8.62
N ASP A 39 -16.08 -2.78 9.62
CA ASP A 39 -16.78 -2.89 10.91
C ASP A 39 -18.18 -2.31 10.86
N THR A 40 -18.36 -1.16 10.20
CA THR A 40 -19.65 -0.44 10.14
C THR A 40 -20.34 -0.54 8.79
N GLY A 41 -19.60 -0.85 7.73
CA GLY A 41 -20.09 -0.80 6.36
C GLY A 41 -20.12 0.61 5.77
N ASP A 42 -19.74 1.63 6.53
CA ASP A 42 -19.71 3.01 6.05
C ASP A 42 -18.65 3.16 4.97
N SER A 43 -18.90 4.03 4.00
CA SER A 43 -17.96 4.33 2.93
C SER A 43 -17.95 5.82 2.63
N VAL A 44 -16.82 6.29 2.12
CA VAL A 44 -16.63 7.66 1.65
C VAL A 44 -15.87 7.64 0.35
N THR A 45 -16.25 8.53 -0.57
CA THR A 45 -15.50 8.75 -1.82
C THR A 45 -14.71 10.05 -1.68
N ILE A 46 -13.40 9.95 -1.79
CA ILE A 46 -12.48 11.06 -1.60
C ILE A 46 -12.05 11.55 -2.99
N THR A 47 -12.32 12.83 -3.26
CA THR A 47 -11.96 13.48 -4.53
C THR A 47 -10.98 14.64 -4.33
N ASP A 48 -10.69 15.00 -3.07
CA ASP A 48 -9.72 16.03 -2.74
C ASP A 48 -8.31 15.57 -3.09
N PRO A 49 -7.61 16.24 -4.02
CA PRO A 49 -6.27 15.83 -4.45
C PRO A 49 -5.24 15.79 -3.32
N GLU A 50 -5.38 16.67 -2.31
CA GLU A 50 -4.46 16.69 -1.17
C GLU A 50 -4.61 15.45 -0.30
N ILE A 51 -5.84 15.03 -0.05
CA ILE A 51 -6.12 13.82 0.74
C ILE A 51 -5.73 12.58 -0.05
N ILE A 52 -6.01 12.54 -1.35
CA ILE A 52 -5.58 11.45 -2.23
C ILE A 52 -4.04 11.31 -2.18
N ALA A 53 -3.32 12.42 -2.27
CA ALA A 53 -1.86 12.44 -2.18
C ALA A 53 -1.38 11.96 -0.82
N GLN A 54 -2.02 12.37 0.27
CA GLN A 54 -1.65 11.99 1.63
C GLN A 54 -1.78 10.47 1.84
N ILE A 55 -2.89 9.87 1.43
CA ILE A 55 -3.10 8.43 1.50
C ILE A 55 -2.08 7.68 0.62
N THR A 56 -1.93 8.14 -0.60
CA THR A 56 -1.03 7.53 -1.60
C THR A 56 0.43 7.59 -1.13
N ASP A 57 0.88 8.74 -0.64
CA ASP A 57 2.25 8.93 -0.15
C ASP A 57 2.54 8.06 1.08
N ASN A 58 1.59 7.91 1.99
CA ASN A 58 1.74 7.00 3.12
C ASN A 58 1.96 5.56 2.63
N VAL A 59 1.11 5.07 1.75
CA VAL A 59 1.17 3.70 1.25
C VAL A 59 2.44 3.47 0.42
N THR A 60 2.81 4.40 -0.46
CA THR A 60 3.97 4.24 -1.35
C THR A 60 5.31 4.45 -0.64
N SER A 61 5.34 5.11 0.51
CA SER A 61 6.56 5.33 1.29
C SER A 61 7.01 4.10 2.09
N LEU A 62 6.12 3.13 2.28
CA LEU A 62 6.39 1.92 3.05
C LEU A 62 7.10 0.87 2.20
N ARG A 63 7.66 -0.14 2.86
CA ARG A 63 8.28 -1.29 2.21
C ARG A 63 7.40 -2.51 2.38
N TYR A 64 7.36 -3.33 1.34
CA TYR A 64 6.49 -4.49 1.29
C TYR A 64 7.29 -5.73 0.90
N ARG A 65 7.13 -6.80 1.68
CA ARG A 65 7.73 -8.09 1.40
C ARG A 65 6.62 -9.10 1.12
N ASP A 66 6.67 -9.74 -0.03
CA ASP A 66 5.69 -10.74 -0.43
C ASP A 66 5.71 -11.93 0.54
N ILE A 67 4.57 -12.24 1.13
CA ILE A 67 4.38 -13.38 2.03
C ILE A 67 3.36 -14.39 1.48
N GLY A 68 3.00 -14.24 0.19
CA GLY A 68 2.15 -15.20 -0.53
C GLY A 68 0.67 -14.93 -0.38
N THR A 69 -0.11 -16.00 -0.36
CA THR A 69 -1.56 -15.95 -0.17
C THR A 69 -1.93 -16.57 1.17
N ARG A 70 -2.95 -16.02 1.81
CA ARG A 70 -3.47 -16.51 3.09
C ARG A 70 -4.99 -16.53 3.05
N ASP A 71 -5.59 -17.48 3.77
CA ASP A 71 -7.01 -17.43 4.04
C ASP A 71 -7.26 -16.48 5.20
N ALA A 72 -7.59 -15.23 4.89
CA ALA A 72 -8.05 -14.26 5.88
C ALA A 72 -9.53 -14.02 5.66
N SER A 73 -10.34 -14.19 6.71
CA SER A 73 -11.74 -13.84 6.69
C SER A 73 -11.94 -12.52 7.43
N GLY A 74 -12.59 -11.57 6.76
CA GLY A 74 -12.86 -10.25 7.33
C GLY A 74 -11.73 -9.25 7.10
N TRP A 75 -12.09 -7.97 7.14
CA TRP A 75 -11.18 -6.85 6.96
C TRP A 75 -11.75 -5.62 7.69
N SER A 76 -10.88 -4.74 8.15
CA SER A 76 -11.29 -3.51 8.85
C SER A 76 -11.45 -2.32 7.91
N TYR A 77 -10.59 -2.22 6.90
CA TYR A 77 -10.63 -1.14 5.91
C TYR A 77 -10.40 -1.69 4.52
N CYS A 78 -11.06 -1.08 3.54
CA CYS A 78 -10.78 -1.29 2.12
C CYS A 78 -10.49 0.06 1.48
N VAL A 79 -9.34 0.20 0.83
CA VAL A 79 -8.95 1.41 0.12
C VAL A 79 -8.85 1.06 -1.36
N ARG A 80 -9.64 1.75 -2.18
CA ARG A 80 -9.68 1.51 -3.62
C ARG A 80 -9.36 2.79 -4.36
N TRP A 81 -8.31 2.75 -5.19
CA TRP A 81 -7.94 3.86 -6.07
C TRP A 81 -8.71 3.72 -7.38
N LEU A 82 -9.38 4.80 -7.81
CA LEU A 82 -10.22 4.81 -8.99
C LEU A 82 -9.72 5.85 -9.99
N ASP A 83 -9.80 5.53 -11.29
CA ASP A 83 -9.55 6.49 -12.35
C ASP A 83 -10.79 7.36 -12.64
N ALA A 84 -10.70 8.26 -13.61
CA ALA A 84 -11.78 9.18 -13.97
C ALA A 84 -13.03 8.46 -14.52
N ASP A 85 -12.88 7.26 -15.03
CA ASP A 85 -13.97 6.43 -15.55
C ASP A 85 -14.58 5.50 -14.49
N GLY A 86 -14.04 5.54 -13.27
CA GLY A 86 -14.49 4.69 -12.16
C GLY A 86 -13.88 3.30 -12.15
N ASN A 87 -12.87 3.06 -12.96
CA ASN A 87 -12.15 1.78 -12.96
C ASN A 87 -11.20 1.69 -11.78
N THR A 88 -11.08 0.50 -11.19
CA THR A 88 -10.19 0.24 -10.08
C THR A 88 -8.75 0.14 -10.55
N LEU A 89 -7.89 1.04 -10.05
CA LEU A 89 -6.45 1.01 -10.29
C LEU A 89 -5.72 0.09 -9.31
N GLY A 90 -6.22 0.00 -8.09
CA GLY A 90 -5.67 -0.87 -7.06
C GLY A 90 -6.57 -0.93 -5.84
N GLU A 91 -6.43 -2.00 -5.06
CA GLU A 91 -7.24 -2.25 -3.86
C GLU A 91 -6.36 -2.75 -2.74
N LEU A 92 -6.44 -2.10 -1.58
CA LEU A 92 -5.62 -2.37 -0.40
C LEU A 92 -6.52 -2.69 0.79
N PHE A 93 -6.18 -3.78 1.49
CA PHE A 93 -6.77 -4.13 2.79
C PHE A 93 -5.65 -4.16 3.83
N PRO A 94 -5.56 -3.16 4.73
CA PRO A 94 -4.56 -3.19 5.80
C PRO A 94 -5.02 -4.08 6.96
N PHE A 95 -4.08 -4.88 7.50
CA PHE A 95 -4.29 -5.81 8.61
C PHE A 95 -3.27 -5.58 9.75
N GLY A 96 -2.85 -4.35 9.98
CA GLY A 96 -1.83 -4.02 10.95
C GLY A 96 -0.43 -4.16 10.39
N TRP A 97 0.29 -5.25 10.73
CA TRP A 97 1.67 -5.48 10.27
C TRP A 97 1.77 -5.97 8.82
N HIS A 98 0.64 -6.36 8.22
CA HIS A 98 0.60 -6.84 6.85
C HIS A 98 -0.58 -6.24 6.09
N VAL A 99 -0.55 -6.34 4.78
CA VAL A 99 -1.61 -5.85 3.90
C VAL A 99 -1.92 -6.90 2.84
N GLU A 100 -3.15 -6.83 2.31
CA GLU A 100 -3.51 -7.49 1.06
C GLU A 100 -3.56 -6.40 -0.02
N TRP A 101 -2.81 -6.61 -1.10
CA TRP A 101 -2.78 -5.74 -2.25
C TRP A 101 -3.06 -6.55 -3.50
N ASN A 102 -4.18 -6.23 -4.17
CA ASN A 102 -4.60 -6.90 -5.41
C ASN A 102 -4.58 -8.44 -5.29
N GLY A 103 -5.06 -8.97 -4.15
CA GLY A 103 -5.19 -10.39 -3.90
C GLY A 103 -3.94 -11.08 -3.35
N ARG A 104 -2.87 -10.33 -3.06
CA ARG A 104 -1.62 -10.86 -2.57
C ARG A 104 -1.25 -10.22 -1.23
N TYR A 105 -0.64 -10.98 -0.35
CA TYR A 105 -0.28 -10.52 1.00
C TYR A 105 1.17 -10.07 1.06
N TYR A 106 1.41 -8.97 1.78
CA TYR A 106 2.72 -8.37 1.97
C TYR A 106 2.91 -7.97 3.43
N GLU A 107 4.11 -8.24 3.96
CA GLU A 107 4.52 -7.70 5.25
C GLU A 107 4.97 -6.25 5.07
N VAL A 108 4.51 -5.37 5.96
CA VAL A 108 4.80 -3.93 5.91
C VAL A 108 5.95 -3.60 6.84
N SER A 109 6.90 -2.80 6.36
CA SER A 109 8.00 -2.24 7.16
C SER A 109 8.30 -0.81 6.74
N GLY A 110 9.11 -0.11 7.55
CA GLY A 110 9.46 1.28 7.31
C GLY A 110 8.42 2.28 7.81
N GLY A 111 7.40 1.83 8.51
CA GLY A 111 6.29 2.62 9.03
C GLY A 111 5.02 1.80 9.06
N THR A 112 3.89 2.49 9.16
CA THR A 112 2.56 1.86 9.21
C THR A 112 1.59 2.54 8.26
N ILE A 113 0.56 1.80 7.88
CA ILE A 113 -0.60 2.40 7.19
C ILE A 113 -1.33 3.29 8.19
N ASP A 114 -1.64 4.53 7.79
CA ASP A 114 -2.29 5.52 8.66
C ASP A 114 -3.79 5.27 8.74
N THR A 115 -4.19 4.29 9.56
CA THR A 115 -5.60 3.95 9.77
C THR A 115 -6.34 4.98 10.62
N ASP A 116 -5.64 5.79 11.40
CA ASP A 116 -6.24 6.91 12.12
C ASP A 116 -6.84 7.94 11.16
N LEU A 117 -6.16 8.19 10.04
CA LEU A 117 -6.67 9.05 8.98
C LEU A 117 -7.96 8.45 8.37
N PHE A 118 -8.01 7.13 8.20
CA PHE A 118 -9.20 6.45 7.68
C PHE A 118 -10.40 6.63 8.62
N ASP A 119 -10.17 6.47 9.93
CA ASP A 119 -11.23 6.68 10.93
C ASP A 119 -11.75 8.12 10.90
N GLU A 120 -10.85 9.09 10.78
CA GLU A 120 -11.20 10.50 10.66
C GLU A 120 -12.07 10.77 9.41
N LEU A 121 -11.64 10.22 8.27
CA LEU A 121 -12.37 10.42 6.99
C LEU A 121 -13.73 9.74 6.98
N LEU A 122 -13.86 8.61 7.67
CA LEU A 122 -15.12 7.88 7.81
C LEU A 122 -16.03 8.48 8.89
N GLY A 123 -15.54 9.44 9.68
CA GLY A 123 -16.27 10.03 10.78
C GLY A 123 -16.40 9.11 12.00
N GLU A 124 -15.52 8.14 12.11
CA GLU A 124 -15.45 7.23 13.26
C GLU A 124 -14.45 7.79 14.28
N ASP A 125 -14.90 7.98 15.51
CA ASP A 125 -14.04 8.40 16.63
C ASP A 125 -13.51 7.19 17.41
#